data_727784eeb9deee86eccd504d7dc1e474
#
_entry.id   727784eeb9deee86eccd504d7dc1e474
#
_cell.length_a   1.000
_cell.length_b   1.000
_cell.length_c   1.000
_cell.angle_alpha   90.00
_cell.angle_beta   90.00
_cell.angle_gamma   90.00
#
_symmetry.space_group_name_H-M   'P 1'
#
loop_
_entity.id
_entity.type
_entity.pdbx_description
1 polymer ?
#
loop_
_entity_poly.entity_id
_entity_poly.type
_entity_poly.pdbx_seq_one_letter_code
_entity_poly.pdbx_strand_id
1 'polypeptide(L)'
;MGINMELMRRKLANLRGENNGSNSVWFRPDEGDTDIRIVPSADGDPLKEMFFHYNVGNHKGGVLCPKRNFGEDCPICEFASKLWREGVENNDEESKKLAKSLFVRTRYFSPVVVRGNEDGGIKVYGYGKQAYELLLGYILDPEYGDVTDINEGTDITLTYTKPT
;
A
#
# COMPACT_ATOMS: atom_id res chain seq x y z
N MET A 1 -21.08 -7.76 33.01
CA MET A 1 -20.63 -6.95 31.86
C MET A 1 -21.67 -7.03 30.76
N GLY A 2 -22.24 -5.90 30.32
CA GLY A 2 -23.26 -5.86 29.27
C GLY A 2 -22.62 -5.90 27.86
N ILE A 3 -23.37 -6.42 26.88
CA ILE A 3 -22.95 -6.41 25.48
C ILE A 3 -22.93 -4.97 24.97
N ASN A 4 -21.86 -4.57 24.28
CA ASN A 4 -21.76 -3.27 23.62
C ASN A 4 -22.64 -3.28 22.35
N MET A 5 -23.85 -2.74 22.48
CA MET A 5 -24.84 -2.73 21.41
C MET A 5 -24.42 -1.89 20.21
N GLU A 6 -23.63 -0.83 20.40
CA GLU A 6 -23.12 0.00 19.34
C GLU A 6 -22.08 -0.75 18.48
N LEU A 7 -21.19 -1.48 19.13
CA LEU A 7 -20.24 -2.37 18.43
C LEU A 7 -20.98 -3.44 17.61
N MET A 8 -22.07 -4.01 18.15
CA MET A 8 -22.85 -5.04 17.44
C MET A 8 -23.57 -4.43 16.24
N ARG A 9 -24.16 -3.24 16.36
CA ARG A 9 -24.79 -2.51 15.25
C ARG A 9 -23.78 -2.22 14.13
N ARG A 10 -22.57 -1.76 14.49
CA ARG A 10 -21.50 -1.50 13.51
C ARG A 10 -21.06 -2.76 12.78
N LYS A 11 -20.93 -3.89 13.50
CA LYS A 11 -20.62 -5.19 12.87
C LYS A 11 -21.73 -5.63 11.91
N LEU A 12 -22.97 -5.45 12.28
CA LEU A 12 -24.11 -5.78 11.43
C LEU A 12 -24.19 -4.92 10.17
N ALA A 13 -23.98 -3.60 10.30
CA ALA A 13 -23.92 -2.66 9.17
C ALA A 13 -22.80 -3.02 8.20
N ASN A 14 -21.61 -3.41 8.70
CA ASN A 14 -20.51 -3.88 7.87
C ASN A 14 -20.84 -5.15 7.09
N LEU A 15 -21.53 -6.12 7.73
CA LEU A 15 -21.95 -7.36 7.06
C LEU A 15 -23.01 -7.11 5.98
N ARG A 16 -23.88 -6.12 6.16
CA ARG A 16 -24.91 -5.74 5.19
C ARG A 16 -24.43 -4.85 4.06
N GLY A 17 -23.16 -4.42 4.11
CA GLY A 17 -22.61 -3.49 3.12
C GLY A 17 -23.23 -2.09 3.16
N GLU A 18 -23.93 -1.74 4.24
CA GLU A 18 -24.62 -0.47 4.40
C GLU A 18 -23.64 0.72 4.60
N ASN A 19 -22.34 0.41 4.82
CA ASN A 19 -21.27 1.39 4.99
C ASN A 19 -20.43 1.59 3.71
N ASN A 20 -21.07 1.67 2.57
CA ASN A 20 -20.39 1.75 1.25
C ASN A 20 -19.72 3.09 0.91
N GLY A 21 -19.44 3.95 1.84
CA GLY A 21 -18.85 5.26 1.52
C GLY A 21 -17.71 5.72 2.40
N SER A 22 -17.73 5.46 3.71
CA SER A 22 -16.77 6.08 4.62
C SER A 22 -15.89 5.13 5.44
N ASN A 23 -16.04 3.82 5.29
CA ASN A 23 -15.35 2.83 6.12
C ASN A 23 -14.30 1.99 5.36
N SER A 24 -13.87 2.42 4.18
CA SER A 24 -12.71 1.79 3.52
C SER A 24 -11.47 2.00 4.37
N VAL A 25 -10.76 0.92 4.68
CA VAL A 25 -9.44 0.99 5.33
C VAL A 25 -8.42 1.69 4.42
N TRP A 26 -8.66 1.68 3.11
CA TRP A 26 -7.77 2.28 2.14
C TRP A 26 -8.05 3.77 1.97
N PHE A 27 -7.01 4.58 2.12
CA PHE A 27 -7.02 5.98 1.74
C PHE A 27 -6.57 6.12 0.28
N ARG A 28 -7.36 6.84 -0.50
CA ARG A 28 -7.02 7.29 -1.85
C ARG A 28 -7.23 8.79 -1.88
N PRO A 29 -6.19 9.58 -2.16
CA PRO A 29 -6.34 11.03 -2.25
C PRO A 29 -7.27 11.39 -3.40
N ASP A 30 -8.13 12.37 -3.16
CA ASP A 30 -8.88 13.07 -4.22
C ASP A 30 -7.96 14.04 -4.96
N GLU A 31 -8.42 14.56 -6.11
CA GLU A 31 -7.68 15.56 -6.86
C GLU A 31 -7.51 16.84 -6.06
N GLY A 32 -6.28 17.34 -5.97
CA GLY A 32 -5.89 18.50 -5.19
C GLY A 32 -5.00 18.12 -4.01
N ASP A 33 -4.99 18.97 -3.00
CA ASP A 33 -4.17 18.83 -1.82
C ASP A 33 -4.94 18.15 -0.68
N THR A 34 -4.28 17.22 -0.03
CA THR A 34 -4.81 16.53 1.16
C THR A 34 -3.71 16.41 2.20
N ASP A 35 -3.97 16.89 3.40
CA ASP A 35 -3.04 16.76 4.52
C ASP A 35 -3.26 15.46 5.26
N ILE A 36 -2.17 14.73 5.49
CA ILE A 36 -2.16 13.48 6.25
C ILE A 36 -1.11 13.53 7.35
N ARG A 37 -1.35 12.77 8.42
CA ARG A 37 -0.35 12.44 9.43
C ARG A 37 -0.04 10.94 9.35
N ILE A 38 1.24 10.59 9.14
CA ILE A 38 1.68 9.19 9.26
C ILE A 38 1.66 8.82 10.75
N VAL A 39 1.03 7.69 11.05
CA VAL A 39 0.92 7.19 12.43
C VAL A 39 2.11 6.30 12.74
N PRO A 40 2.75 6.43 13.91
CA PRO A 40 3.86 5.57 14.29
C PRO A 40 3.41 4.10 14.36
N SER A 41 4.30 3.20 14.00
CA SER A 41 4.08 1.76 14.05
C SER A 41 4.76 1.16 15.29
N ALA A 42 4.13 0.15 15.90
CA ALA A 42 4.64 -0.49 17.12
C ALA A 42 6.01 -1.15 16.95
N ASP A 43 6.37 -1.54 15.73
CA ASP A 43 7.66 -2.14 15.38
C ASP A 43 8.71 -1.10 14.92
N GLY A 44 8.37 0.20 14.99
CA GLY A 44 9.26 1.29 14.61
C GLY A 44 9.42 1.51 13.11
N ASP A 45 8.67 0.80 12.26
CA ASP A 45 8.68 0.98 10.82
C ASP A 45 7.29 1.38 10.30
N PRO A 46 7.00 2.68 10.14
CA PRO A 46 5.73 3.17 9.62
C PRO A 46 5.65 3.13 8.08
N LEU A 47 6.73 2.76 7.37
CA LEU A 47 6.81 2.76 5.91
C LEU A 47 6.98 1.32 5.39
N LYS A 48 5.92 0.50 5.47
CA LYS A 48 5.97 -0.93 5.15
C LYS A 48 6.18 -1.22 3.66
N GLU A 49 7.14 -2.07 3.36
CA GLU A 49 7.32 -2.63 2.03
C GLU A 49 6.50 -3.91 1.86
N MET A 50 5.80 -4.01 0.72
CA MET A 50 5.08 -5.21 0.33
C MET A 50 5.34 -5.53 -1.14
N PHE A 51 5.42 -6.81 -1.44
CA PHE A 51 5.81 -7.33 -2.75
C PHE A 51 4.63 -8.00 -3.44
N PHE A 52 4.33 -7.57 -4.67
CA PHE A 52 3.17 -8.03 -5.42
C PHE A 52 3.55 -8.49 -6.83
N HIS A 53 2.81 -9.48 -7.33
CA HIS A 53 2.71 -9.79 -8.74
C HIS A 53 1.44 -9.17 -9.31
N TYR A 54 1.52 -8.66 -10.53
CA TYR A 54 0.39 -8.12 -11.27
C TYR A 54 0.18 -8.92 -12.57
N ASN A 55 -0.96 -8.72 -13.21
CA ASN A 55 -1.31 -9.40 -14.46
C ASN A 55 -1.34 -10.94 -14.35
N VAL A 56 -1.73 -11.44 -13.20
CA VAL A 56 -1.82 -12.89 -12.95
C VAL A 56 -3.19 -13.38 -13.43
N GLY A 57 -3.23 -13.98 -14.61
CA GLY A 57 -4.47 -14.46 -15.24
C GLY A 57 -5.50 -13.35 -15.38
N ASN A 58 -6.73 -13.61 -14.97
CA ASN A 58 -7.84 -12.64 -15.02
C ASN A 58 -7.95 -11.76 -13.74
N HIS A 59 -7.01 -11.86 -12.82
CA HIS A 59 -7.04 -11.08 -11.59
C HIS A 59 -6.66 -9.62 -11.86
N LYS A 60 -7.57 -8.69 -11.52
CA LYS A 60 -7.37 -7.24 -11.79
C LYS A 60 -6.49 -6.53 -10.75
N GLY A 61 -6.20 -7.16 -9.62
CA GLY A 61 -5.42 -6.59 -8.53
C GLY A 61 -4.00 -7.14 -8.45
N GLY A 62 -3.26 -6.70 -7.43
CA GLY A 62 -1.98 -7.29 -7.06
C GLY A 62 -2.19 -8.56 -6.23
N VAL A 63 -1.39 -9.57 -6.49
CA VAL A 63 -1.29 -10.80 -5.70
C VAL A 63 -0.02 -10.75 -4.88
N LEU A 64 -0.11 -10.94 -3.57
CA LEU A 64 1.08 -10.98 -2.70
C LEU A 64 2.04 -12.06 -3.15
N CYS A 65 3.33 -11.73 -3.22
CA CYS A 65 4.37 -12.68 -3.50
C CYS A 65 4.72 -13.47 -2.23
N PRO A 66 4.45 -14.78 -2.13
CA PRO A 66 4.81 -15.58 -0.96
C PRO A 66 6.31 -15.54 -0.67
N LYS A 67 7.12 -15.62 -1.71
CA LYS A 67 8.58 -15.68 -1.59
C LYS A 67 9.18 -14.40 -0.98
N ARG A 68 8.75 -13.24 -1.46
CA ARG A 68 9.32 -11.97 -1.03
C ARG A 68 8.73 -11.46 0.28
N ASN A 69 7.47 -11.80 0.59
CA ASN A 69 6.83 -11.36 1.81
C ASN A 69 7.02 -12.34 2.99
N PHE A 70 7.06 -13.66 2.71
CA PHE A 70 7.02 -14.68 3.77
C PHE A 70 8.15 -15.71 3.70
N GLY A 71 9.00 -15.65 2.68
CA GLY A 71 10.08 -16.63 2.49
C GLY A 71 9.62 -18.01 1.99
N GLU A 72 8.40 -18.10 1.52
CA GLU A 72 7.78 -19.32 1.00
C GLU A 72 7.98 -19.45 -0.52
N ASP A 73 7.78 -20.64 -1.08
CA ASP A 73 7.86 -20.84 -2.53
C ASP A 73 6.76 -20.05 -3.24
N CYS A 74 7.11 -19.45 -4.37
CA CYS A 74 6.20 -18.66 -5.17
C CYS A 74 6.14 -19.20 -6.62
N PRO A 75 5.04 -19.84 -7.01
CA PRO A 75 4.92 -20.40 -8.36
C PRO A 75 4.94 -19.33 -9.45
N ILE A 76 4.50 -18.10 -9.15
CA ILE A 76 4.55 -16.99 -10.11
C ILE A 76 5.99 -16.54 -10.36
N CYS A 77 6.81 -16.44 -9.31
CA CYS A 77 8.25 -16.14 -9.45
C CYS A 77 8.96 -17.21 -10.28
N GLU A 78 8.68 -18.48 -10.03
CA GLU A 78 9.29 -19.60 -10.75
C GLU A 78 8.89 -19.60 -12.21
N PHE A 79 7.60 -19.44 -12.50
CA PHE A 79 7.09 -19.37 -13.85
C PHE A 79 7.68 -18.16 -14.62
N ALA A 80 7.66 -16.98 -14.04
CA ALA A 80 8.20 -15.77 -14.66
C ALA A 80 9.71 -15.90 -14.94
N SER A 81 10.48 -16.50 -14.02
CA SER A 81 11.92 -16.73 -14.20
C SER A 81 12.22 -17.75 -15.29
N LYS A 82 11.43 -18.82 -15.37
CA LYS A 82 11.54 -19.83 -16.42
C LYS A 82 11.23 -19.21 -17.78
N LEU A 83 10.09 -18.52 -17.88
CA LEU A 83 9.66 -17.86 -19.11
C LEU A 83 10.68 -16.83 -19.60
N TRP A 84 11.29 -16.08 -18.70
CA TRP A 84 12.37 -15.14 -19.02
C TRP A 84 13.58 -15.84 -19.63
N ARG A 85 14.05 -16.94 -19.01
CA ARG A 85 15.19 -17.70 -19.51
C ARG A 85 14.93 -18.28 -20.90
N GLU A 86 13.77 -18.94 -21.09
CA GLU A 86 13.35 -19.49 -22.38
C GLU A 86 13.24 -18.39 -23.45
N GLY A 87 12.69 -17.23 -23.08
CA GLY A 87 12.60 -16.07 -23.98
C GLY A 87 13.97 -15.52 -24.38
N VAL A 88 14.96 -15.57 -23.49
CA VAL A 88 16.33 -15.16 -23.80
C VAL A 88 17.01 -16.18 -24.71
N GLU A 89 16.90 -17.48 -24.40
CA GLU A 89 17.52 -18.57 -25.18
C GLU A 89 16.97 -18.64 -26.60
N ASN A 90 15.67 -18.45 -26.78
CA ASN A 90 14.98 -18.53 -28.08
C ASN A 90 14.86 -17.17 -28.78
N ASN A 91 15.39 -16.10 -28.18
CA ASN A 91 15.24 -14.73 -28.66
C ASN A 91 13.76 -14.31 -28.88
N ASP A 92 12.87 -14.80 -28.01
CA ASP A 92 11.44 -14.55 -28.03
C ASP A 92 11.07 -13.32 -27.20
N GLU A 93 10.80 -12.20 -27.87
CA GLU A 93 10.45 -10.92 -27.22
C GLU A 93 9.07 -10.95 -26.54
N GLU A 94 8.13 -11.77 -27.02
CA GLU A 94 6.80 -11.89 -26.39
C GLU A 94 6.91 -12.57 -25.02
N SER A 95 7.63 -13.67 -24.95
CA SER A 95 7.92 -14.38 -23.70
C SER A 95 8.67 -13.49 -22.70
N LYS A 96 9.66 -12.73 -23.15
CA LYS A 96 10.38 -11.76 -22.30
C LYS A 96 9.45 -10.68 -21.76
N LYS A 97 8.57 -10.12 -22.60
CA LYS A 97 7.61 -9.09 -22.22
C LYS A 97 6.59 -9.62 -21.20
N LEU A 98 6.08 -10.82 -21.43
CA LEU A 98 5.16 -11.47 -20.49
C LEU A 98 5.86 -11.74 -19.14
N ALA A 99 7.06 -12.29 -19.14
CA ALA A 99 7.83 -12.51 -17.93
C ALA A 99 8.05 -11.21 -17.13
N LYS A 100 8.44 -10.12 -17.80
CA LYS A 100 8.60 -8.79 -17.17
C LYS A 100 7.30 -8.28 -16.54
N SER A 101 6.16 -8.56 -17.15
CA SER A 101 4.85 -8.12 -16.62
C SER A 101 4.48 -8.86 -15.33
N LEU A 102 5.00 -10.08 -15.14
CA LEU A 102 4.76 -10.95 -13.98
C LEU A 102 5.81 -10.79 -12.87
N PHE A 103 6.92 -10.10 -13.11
CA PHE A 103 7.92 -9.90 -12.07
C PHE A 103 7.37 -9.14 -10.87
N VAL A 104 7.92 -9.45 -9.71
CA VAL A 104 7.56 -8.81 -8.45
C VAL A 104 7.76 -7.30 -8.54
N ARG A 105 6.77 -6.56 -8.03
CA ARG A 105 6.83 -5.10 -7.86
C ARG A 105 6.65 -4.77 -6.40
N THR A 106 7.47 -3.84 -5.91
CA THR A 106 7.38 -3.32 -4.56
C THR A 106 6.34 -2.21 -4.50
N ARG A 107 5.51 -2.24 -3.45
CA ARG A 107 4.60 -1.17 -3.06
C ARG A 107 4.84 -0.85 -1.60
N TYR A 108 4.63 0.40 -1.24
CA TYR A 108 4.84 0.91 0.10
C TYR A 108 3.51 1.33 0.70
N PHE A 109 3.38 1.14 2.00
CA PHE A 109 2.14 1.40 2.73
C PHE A 109 2.44 2.04 4.07
N SER A 110 1.65 3.04 4.43
CA SER A 110 1.73 3.69 5.74
C SER A 110 0.35 3.80 6.37
N PRO A 111 0.24 3.61 7.69
CA PRO A 111 -0.94 3.99 8.42
C PRO A 111 -0.99 5.52 8.50
N VAL A 112 -2.12 6.11 8.14
CA VAL A 112 -2.30 7.56 8.11
C VAL A 112 -3.64 7.97 8.74
N VAL A 113 -3.65 9.17 9.30
CA VAL A 113 -4.86 9.91 9.65
C VAL A 113 -5.00 11.05 8.65
N VAL A 114 -6.18 11.19 8.05
CA VAL A 114 -6.49 12.28 7.12
C VAL A 114 -6.94 13.49 7.91
N ARG A 115 -6.29 14.64 7.73
CA ARG A 115 -6.65 15.87 8.42
C ARG A 115 -7.99 16.38 7.91
N GLY A 116 -8.82 16.84 8.85
CA GLY A 116 -10.19 17.26 8.58
C GLY A 116 -11.20 16.09 8.47
N ASN A 117 -10.73 14.84 8.65
CA ASN A 117 -11.58 13.64 8.70
C ASN A 117 -11.02 12.62 9.72
N GLU A 118 -10.64 13.10 10.89
CA GLU A 118 -10.04 12.29 11.96
C GLU A 118 -11.02 11.23 12.49
N ASP A 119 -12.32 11.50 12.46
CA ASP A 119 -13.37 10.55 12.83
C ASP A 119 -13.42 9.31 11.92
N GLY A 120 -12.86 9.42 10.71
CA GLY A 120 -12.66 8.30 9.79
C GLY A 120 -11.62 7.27 10.27
N GLY A 121 -10.87 7.59 11.33
CA GLY A 121 -9.85 6.74 11.95
C GLY A 121 -8.60 6.55 11.08
N ILE A 122 -7.80 5.57 11.46
CA ILE A 122 -6.56 5.24 10.75
C ILE A 122 -6.89 4.54 9.44
N LYS A 123 -6.30 5.05 8.36
CA LYS A 123 -6.38 4.51 7.00
C LYS A 123 -5.02 3.97 6.55
N VAL A 124 -5.03 3.16 5.51
CA VAL A 124 -3.80 2.67 4.86
C VAL A 124 -3.61 3.44 3.56
N TYR A 125 -2.51 4.18 3.46
CA TYR A 125 -2.10 4.88 2.25
C TYR A 125 -1.04 4.06 1.51
N GLY A 126 -1.31 3.74 0.24
CA GLY A 126 -0.39 2.99 -0.63
C GLY A 126 0.26 3.91 -1.66
N TYR A 127 1.58 3.84 -1.80
CA TYR A 127 2.36 4.70 -2.69
C TYR A 127 3.51 3.96 -3.37
N GLY A 128 4.13 4.61 -4.35
CA GLY A 128 5.24 4.07 -5.12
C GLY A 128 6.61 4.47 -4.57
N LYS A 129 7.66 3.99 -5.24
CA LYS A 129 9.06 4.19 -4.86
C LYS A 129 9.45 5.67 -4.72
N GLN A 130 9.00 6.54 -5.61
CA GLN A 130 9.35 7.96 -5.57
C GLN A 130 8.88 8.65 -4.28
N ALA A 131 7.63 8.42 -3.89
CA ALA A 131 7.10 8.94 -2.63
C ALA A 131 7.81 8.33 -1.42
N TYR A 132 8.16 7.04 -1.49
CA TYR A 132 8.93 6.37 -0.44
C TYR A 132 10.31 7.01 -0.24
N GLU A 133 11.04 7.27 -1.32
CA GLU A 133 12.35 7.93 -1.27
C GLU A 133 12.26 9.35 -0.69
N LEU A 134 11.21 10.12 -1.06
CA LEU A 134 10.97 11.43 -0.49
C LEU A 134 10.67 11.38 1.01
N LEU A 135 9.81 10.46 1.45
CA LEU A 135 9.47 10.29 2.87
C LEU A 135 10.69 9.90 3.70
N LEU A 136 11.50 8.96 3.20
CA LEU A 136 12.77 8.61 3.85
C LEU A 136 13.71 9.82 3.94
N GLY A 137 13.78 10.63 2.87
CA GLY A 137 14.57 11.85 2.87
C GLY A 137 14.15 12.81 3.98
N TYR A 138 12.87 13.04 4.17
CA TYR A 138 12.36 13.90 5.25
C TYR A 138 12.63 13.33 6.64
N ILE A 139 12.42 12.03 6.84
CA ILE A 139 12.65 11.37 8.14
C ILE A 139 14.14 11.42 8.54
N LEU A 140 15.03 11.31 7.55
CA LEU A 140 16.47 11.34 7.78
C LEU A 140 17.05 12.77 7.87
N ASP A 141 16.27 13.77 7.52
CA ASP A 141 16.68 15.17 7.63
C ASP A 141 16.56 15.63 9.10
N PRO A 142 17.65 16.09 9.71
CA PRO A 142 17.62 16.56 11.10
C PRO A 142 16.68 17.73 11.35
N GLU A 143 16.30 18.49 10.33
CA GLU A 143 15.36 19.60 10.44
C GLU A 143 13.92 19.14 10.69
N TYR A 144 13.53 18.01 10.07
CA TYR A 144 12.18 17.44 10.23
C TYR A 144 12.13 16.34 11.29
N GLY A 145 13.18 15.53 11.38
CA GLY A 145 13.24 14.42 12.34
C GLY A 145 12.15 13.38 12.16
N ASP A 146 11.67 12.81 13.26
CA ASP A 146 10.59 11.81 13.24
C ASP A 146 9.24 12.46 12.92
N VAL A 147 8.89 12.46 11.64
CA VAL A 147 7.60 13.00 11.16
C VAL A 147 6.38 12.26 11.71
N THR A 148 6.58 11.08 12.31
CA THR A 148 5.50 10.26 12.88
C THR A 148 5.29 10.50 14.37
N ASP A 149 6.15 11.29 15.02
CA ASP A 149 6.01 11.56 16.45
C ASP A 149 4.63 12.10 16.80
N ILE A 150 4.07 11.63 17.91
CA ILE A 150 2.70 11.96 18.32
C ILE A 150 2.57 13.44 18.67
N ASN A 151 3.60 14.03 19.28
CA ASN A 151 3.59 15.40 19.79
C ASN A 151 4.24 16.39 18.83
N GLU A 152 5.41 16.01 18.28
CA GLU A 152 6.28 16.89 17.49
C GLU A 152 6.33 16.53 16.01
N GLY A 153 5.66 15.46 15.59
CA GLY A 153 5.64 15.03 14.19
C GLY A 153 5.01 16.04 13.25
N THR A 154 5.26 15.90 11.96
CA THR A 154 4.87 16.84 10.91
C THR A 154 3.77 16.25 10.03
N ASP A 155 2.76 17.05 9.68
CA ASP A 155 1.77 16.70 8.66
C ASP A 155 2.40 16.76 7.27
N ILE A 156 1.93 15.90 6.39
CA ILE A 156 2.42 15.81 5.00
C ILE A 156 1.28 16.16 4.07
N THR A 157 1.51 17.14 3.21
CA THR A 157 0.57 17.49 2.15
C THR A 157 0.80 16.62 0.93
N LEU A 158 -0.21 15.88 0.53
CA LEU A 158 -0.24 15.10 -0.70
C LEU A 158 -0.95 15.91 -1.79
N THR A 159 -0.25 16.23 -2.85
CA THR A 159 -0.83 16.83 -4.05
C THR A 159 -1.08 15.75 -5.10
N TYR A 160 -2.34 15.45 -5.38
CA TYR A 160 -2.73 14.48 -6.40
C TYR A 160 -3.33 15.16 -7.63
N THR A 161 -2.76 14.89 -8.79
CA THR A 161 -3.27 15.33 -10.09
C THR A 161 -3.66 14.11 -10.92
N LYS A 162 -4.86 14.13 -11.50
CA LYS A 162 -5.27 13.07 -12.41
C LYS A 162 -4.38 13.06 -13.64
N PRO A 163 -3.89 11.89 -14.08
CA PRO A 163 -3.21 11.81 -15.36
C PRO A 163 -4.16 12.24 -16.49
N THR A 164 -3.67 13.13 -17.35
CA THR A 164 -4.35 13.57 -18.58
C THR A 164 -4.36 12.47 -19.63
#